data_5a51cfcdda9b96063d8591e232518760
#
_entry.id   5a51cfcdda9b96063d8591e232518760
#
_cell.length_a   1.000
_cell.length_b   1.000
_cell.length_c   1.000
_cell.angle_alpha   90.00
_cell.angle_beta   90.00
_cell.angle_gamma   90.00
#
_symmetry.space_group_name_H-M   'P 1'
#
loop_
_entity.id
_entity.type
_entity.pdbx_description
1 polymer ?
#
loop_
_entity_poly.entity_id
_entity_poly.type
_entity_poly.pdbx_seq_one_letter_code
_entity_poly.pdbx_strand_id
1 'polypeptide(L)'
;TVFTPETPLPVKREGTKIYAPGIGDDTRGLAEILTLARAIKESGLKPVGDIIIGGNVGEEGLGDLRGMRHFFSQNADKVDGFISVDGAGCLICHGGTGSHRYEVTFRGPGGHSFGAFGLVNPIFAMGRAISYISELRTPREPKTTFSVGVVNGGTSINAIAYECSMLVDIRSNGLKELEELDAKLQECIKRAVEDENNRWE
;
A
#
# COMPACT_ATOMS: atom_id res chain seq x y z
N THR A 1 8.43 3.87 8.17
CA THR A 1 9.48 3.19 7.34
C THR A 1 9.70 1.76 7.81
N VAL A 2 9.73 0.80 6.88
CA VAL A 2 9.93 -0.63 7.17
C VAL A 2 11.35 -1.04 6.82
N PHE A 3 12.05 -1.61 7.80
CA PHE A 3 13.39 -2.18 7.62
C PHE A 3 13.37 -3.69 7.93
N THR A 4 14.25 -4.46 7.28
CA THR A 4 14.46 -5.87 7.67
C THR A 4 15.19 -5.93 9.02
N PRO A 5 15.02 -7.01 9.80
CA PRO A 5 15.72 -7.17 11.08
C PRO A 5 17.24 -7.01 10.99
N GLU A 6 17.82 -7.32 9.83
CA GLU A 6 19.27 -7.28 9.59
C GLU A 6 19.75 -5.90 9.12
N THR A 7 18.82 -4.95 8.85
CA THR A 7 19.20 -3.61 8.36
C THR A 7 19.98 -2.86 9.44
N PRO A 8 21.24 -2.44 9.19
CA PRO A 8 21.96 -1.61 10.13
C PRO A 8 21.27 -0.25 10.30
N LEU A 9 21.06 0.16 11.55
CA LEU A 9 20.42 1.45 11.89
C LEU A 9 21.44 2.39 12.62
N PRO A 10 22.55 2.80 11.96
CA PRO A 10 23.53 3.67 12.58
C PRO A 10 22.95 5.05 12.84
N VAL A 11 23.23 5.59 14.01
CA VAL A 11 22.89 6.97 14.37
C VAL A 11 24.15 7.81 14.33
N LYS A 12 24.13 8.88 13.52
CA LYS A 12 25.21 9.84 13.42
C LYS A 12 24.72 11.22 13.83
N ARG A 13 25.51 11.91 14.67
CA ARG A 13 25.23 13.29 15.08
C ARG A 13 26.34 14.22 14.57
N GLU A 14 25.96 15.31 13.93
CA GLU A 14 26.85 16.36 13.45
C GLU A 14 26.27 17.71 13.87
N GLY A 15 26.82 18.28 14.94
CA GLY A 15 26.29 19.50 15.53
C GLY A 15 24.84 19.34 15.98
N THR A 16 23.92 20.10 15.37
CA THR A 16 22.48 20.06 15.66
C THR A 16 21.72 19.05 14.78
N LYS A 17 22.40 18.36 13.87
CA LYS A 17 21.77 17.40 12.95
C LYS A 17 21.98 15.97 13.44
N ILE A 18 20.95 15.17 13.30
CA ILE A 18 20.96 13.71 13.57
C ILE A 18 20.57 12.99 12.29
N TYR A 19 21.36 11.98 11.93
CA TYR A 19 21.15 11.15 10.75
C TYR A 19 20.96 9.70 11.20
N ALA A 20 19.84 9.09 10.81
CA ALA A 20 19.59 7.66 10.99
C ALA A 20 18.51 7.23 10.01
N PRO A 21 18.48 5.95 9.61
CA PRO A 21 17.32 5.39 8.93
C PRO A 21 16.05 5.54 9.80
N GLY A 22 14.92 5.96 9.19
CA GLY A 22 13.66 6.16 9.91
C GLY A 22 13.60 7.33 10.90
N ILE A 23 14.64 8.21 10.93
CA ILE A 23 14.66 9.34 11.89
C ILE A 23 13.61 10.40 11.57
N GLY A 24 13.32 10.63 10.28
CA GLY A 24 12.31 11.58 9.83
C GLY A 24 10.91 10.97 9.75
N ASP A 25 10.84 9.68 9.50
CA ASP A 25 9.63 8.90 9.35
C ASP A 25 9.77 7.57 10.12
N ASP A 26 9.24 7.49 11.40
CA ASP A 26 8.57 8.59 12.10
C ASP A 26 9.13 8.77 13.53
N THR A 27 10.41 8.48 13.74
CA THR A 27 11.05 8.68 15.07
C THR A 27 10.96 10.14 15.53
N ARG A 28 11.01 11.09 14.58
CA ARG A 28 10.87 12.52 14.87
C ARG A 28 9.47 12.84 15.38
N GLY A 29 8.41 12.34 14.74
CA GLY A 29 7.04 12.55 15.20
C GLY A 29 6.82 12.01 16.61
N LEU A 30 7.34 10.82 16.93
CA LEU A 30 7.33 10.31 18.30
C LEU A 30 8.00 11.25 19.30
N ALA A 31 9.15 11.84 18.94
CA ALA A 31 9.83 12.81 19.80
C ALA A 31 9.05 14.14 19.94
N GLU A 32 8.38 14.57 18.87
CA GLU A 32 7.53 15.77 18.86
C GLU A 32 6.33 15.62 19.79
N ILE A 33 5.58 14.50 19.75
CA ILE A 33 4.43 14.28 20.62
C ILE A 33 4.83 14.14 22.10
N LEU A 34 5.97 13.52 22.40
CA LEU A 34 6.51 13.47 23.77
C LEU A 34 6.90 14.85 24.28
N THR A 35 7.50 15.68 23.42
CA THR A 35 7.87 17.06 23.76
C THR A 35 6.63 17.91 23.98
N LEU A 36 5.59 17.74 23.14
CA LEU A 36 4.31 18.41 23.31
C LEU A 36 3.64 18.04 24.62
N ALA A 37 3.60 16.75 24.98
CA ALA A 37 3.06 16.27 26.25
C ALA A 37 3.76 16.96 27.46
N ARG A 38 5.09 17.04 27.40
CA ARG A 38 5.88 17.72 28.43
C ARG A 38 5.57 19.22 28.47
N ALA A 39 5.51 19.89 27.32
CA ALA A 39 5.22 21.31 27.24
C ALA A 39 3.82 21.66 27.81
N ILE A 40 2.80 20.87 27.49
CA ILE A 40 1.46 21.03 28.06
C ILE A 40 1.50 20.89 29.59
N LYS A 41 2.18 19.87 30.10
CA LYS A 41 2.31 19.65 31.55
C LYS A 41 3.05 20.80 32.25
N GLU A 42 4.16 21.27 31.70
CA GLU A 42 5.02 22.32 32.28
C GLU A 42 4.40 23.71 32.17
N SER A 43 3.60 23.98 31.11
CA SER A 43 2.91 25.27 30.93
C SER A 43 1.77 25.52 31.89
N GLY A 44 1.28 24.49 32.59
CA GLY A 44 0.10 24.57 33.42
C GLY A 44 -1.22 24.74 32.68
N LEU A 45 -1.23 24.58 31.35
CA LEU A 45 -2.46 24.57 30.55
C LEU A 45 -3.40 23.46 31.04
N LYS A 46 -4.68 23.83 31.19
CA LYS A 46 -5.75 22.88 31.51
C LYS A 46 -6.62 22.74 30.28
N PRO A 47 -6.50 21.66 29.53
CA PRO A 47 -7.38 21.41 28.40
C PRO A 47 -8.83 21.21 28.90
N VAL A 48 -9.80 21.52 28.02
CA VAL A 48 -11.23 21.34 28.33
C VAL A 48 -11.62 19.85 28.37
N GLY A 49 -10.99 19.06 27.52
CA GLY A 49 -11.13 17.61 27.46
C GLY A 49 -9.82 16.88 27.73
N ASP A 50 -9.87 15.57 27.72
CA ASP A 50 -8.69 14.73 27.86
C ASP A 50 -7.84 14.73 26.58
N ILE A 51 -6.53 14.65 26.73
CA ILE A 51 -5.60 14.49 25.62
C ILE A 51 -4.98 13.10 25.72
N ILE A 52 -5.25 12.26 24.75
CA ILE A 52 -4.64 10.94 24.60
C ILE A 52 -3.44 11.08 23.69
N ILE A 53 -2.26 10.70 24.17
CA ILE A 53 -1.02 10.69 23.40
C ILE A 53 -0.54 9.25 23.29
N GLY A 54 -0.26 8.80 22.08
CA GLY A 54 0.14 7.41 21.85
C GLY A 54 0.93 7.21 20.57
N GLY A 55 1.63 6.09 20.52
CA GLY A 55 2.22 5.55 19.28
C GLY A 55 1.48 4.30 18.86
N ASN A 56 1.29 4.13 17.55
CA ASN A 56 0.63 2.97 16.99
C ASN A 56 1.59 2.14 16.12
N VAL A 57 1.11 1.00 15.66
CA VAL A 57 1.86 0.08 14.80
C VAL A 57 1.10 -0.24 13.52
N GLY A 58 1.85 -0.59 12.48
CA GLY A 58 1.26 -1.09 11.24
C GLY A 58 0.64 -0.01 10.37
N GLU A 59 1.19 1.21 10.38
CA GLU A 59 0.86 2.23 9.39
C GLU A 59 1.47 1.86 8.04
N GLU A 60 2.74 1.49 8.02
CA GLU A 60 3.59 1.27 6.87
C GLU A 60 3.30 -0.01 6.08
N GLY A 61 3.54 0.05 4.77
CA GLY A 61 3.58 -1.11 3.89
C GLY A 61 2.26 -1.87 3.82
N LEU A 62 2.30 -3.12 4.22
CA LEU A 62 1.13 -4.02 4.30
C LEU A 62 0.48 -4.04 5.70
N GLY A 63 0.81 -3.10 6.56
CA GLY A 63 0.32 -3.04 7.93
C GLY A 63 -1.17 -2.69 8.06
N ASP A 64 -1.78 -2.11 7.02
CA ASP A 64 -3.21 -1.80 6.90
C ASP A 64 -3.76 -0.99 8.09
N LEU A 65 -2.95 -0.07 8.63
CA LEU A 65 -3.30 0.78 9.77
C LEU A 65 -3.80 0.00 10.99
N ARG A 66 -3.38 -1.27 11.18
CA ARG A 66 -3.98 -2.19 12.16
C ARG A 66 -4.01 -1.64 13.58
N GLY A 67 -3.00 -0.85 13.98
CA GLY A 67 -2.96 -0.23 15.31
C GLY A 67 -4.08 0.80 15.49
N MET A 68 -4.26 1.71 14.52
CA MET A 68 -5.32 2.71 14.57
C MET A 68 -6.71 2.10 14.38
N ARG A 69 -6.86 1.12 13.49
CA ARG A 69 -8.11 0.38 13.35
C ARG A 69 -8.55 -0.25 14.67
N HIS A 70 -7.61 -0.87 15.39
CA HIS A 70 -7.89 -1.44 16.72
C HIS A 70 -8.27 -0.35 17.72
N PHE A 71 -7.52 0.74 17.78
CA PHE A 71 -7.83 1.84 18.71
C PHE A 71 -9.24 2.41 18.46
N PHE A 72 -9.56 2.76 17.22
CA PHE A 72 -10.87 3.33 16.88
C PHE A 72 -12.02 2.33 16.97
N SER A 73 -11.80 1.03 16.80
CA SER A 73 -12.84 0.03 17.02
C SER A 73 -13.38 0.01 18.46
N GLN A 74 -12.61 0.54 19.40
CA GLN A 74 -12.95 0.55 20.84
C GLN A 74 -13.20 1.96 21.41
N ASN A 75 -12.83 3.01 20.68
CA ASN A 75 -12.82 4.37 21.24
C ASN A 75 -13.37 5.43 20.30
N ALA A 76 -13.98 5.07 19.17
CA ALA A 76 -14.47 6.06 18.21
C ALA A 76 -15.50 7.02 18.79
N ASP A 77 -16.32 6.54 19.73
CA ASP A 77 -17.33 7.30 20.44
C ASP A 77 -16.78 8.24 21.55
N LYS A 78 -15.47 8.13 21.86
CA LYS A 78 -14.78 8.90 22.90
C LYS A 78 -13.78 9.91 22.35
N VAL A 79 -13.62 9.97 21.03
CA VAL A 79 -12.61 10.80 20.34
C VAL A 79 -13.32 11.88 19.53
N ASP A 80 -13.26 13.14 19.98
CA ASP A 80 -13.83 14.27 19.27
C ASP A 80 -12.92 14.78 18.15
N GLY A 81 -11.61 14.55 18.24
CA GLY A 81 -10.61 14.96 17.26
C GLY A 81 -9.38 14.08 17.27
N PHE A 82 -8.77 13.88 16.10
CA PHE A 82 -7.57 13.07 15.95
C PHE A 82 -6.53 13.82 15.12
N ILE A 83 -5.30 13.82 15.61
CA ILE A 83 -4.15 14.39 14.90
C ILE A 83 -3.09 13.29 14.77
N SER A 84 -2.76 12.92 13.53
CA SER A 84 -1.60 12.08 13.23
C SER A 84 -0.39 12.96 13.00
N VAL A 85 0.69 12.69 13.73
CA VAL A 85 1.98 13.36 13.54
C VAL A 85 2.87 12.37 12.81
N ASP A 86 3.19 12.69 11.53
CA ASP A 86 3.90 11.77 10.66
C ASP A 86 4.67 12.54 9.57
N GLY A 87 5.68 11.86 8.99
CA GLY A 87 6.46 12.37 7.87
C GLY A 87 7.43 13.51 8.22
N ALA A 88 8.05 14.04 7.20
CA ALA A 88 9.13 15.02 7.29
C ALA A 88 8.75 16.36 6.63
N GLY A 89 7.88 17.15 7.20
CA GLY A 89 7.51 18.43 6.61
C GLY A 89 6.69 19.32 7.53
N CYS A 90 6.59 20.59 7.19
CA CYS A 90 5.68 21.54 7.86
C CYS A 90 4.37 21.60 7.06
N LEU A 91 3.69 20.46 6.91
CA LEU A 91 2.45 20.34 6.16
C LEU A 91 1.32 19.89 7.07
N ILE A 92 0.13 20.36 6.81
CA ILE A 92 -1.11 19.85 7.40
C ILE A 92 -1.90 19.16 6.30
N CYS A 93 -2.00 17.84 6.39
CA CYS A 93 -2.84 17.04 5.50
C CYS A 93 -4.25 16.93 6.11
N HIS A 94 -5.26 17.44 5.40
CA HIS A 94 -6.65 17.40 5.86
C HIS A 94 -7.53 16.49 4.98
N GLY A 95 -6.94 15.74 4.05
CA GLY A 95 -7.64 14.79 3.17
C GLY A 95 -6.86 13.50 3.08
N GLY A 96 -7.57 12.38 3.10
CA GLY A 96 -7.01 11.04 2.91
C GLY A 96 -7.12 10.56 1.47
N THR A 97 -6.19 9.70 1.05
CA THR A 97 -6.26 8.98 -0.22
C THR A 97 -6.73 7.56 0.04
N GLY A 98 -7.84 7.16 -0.60
CA GLY A 98 -8.28 5.76 -0.58
C GLY A 98 -7.34 4.87 -1.37
N SER A 99 -7.14 3.64 -0.93
CA SER A 99 -6.24 2.67 -1.57
C SER A 99 -6.80 1.26 -1.50
N HIS A 100 -6.79 0.54 -2.65
CA HIS A 100 -6.92 -0.91 -2.67
C HIS A 100 -5.64 -1.52 -3.20
N ARG A 101 -5.19 -2.60 -2.59
CA ARG A 101 -4.01 -3.35 -2.99
C ARG A 101 -4.35 -4.81 -3.19
N TYR A 102 -3.91 -5.36 -4.30
CA TYR A 102 -4.24 -6.73 -4.69
C TYR A 102 -2.98 -7.53 -4.99
N GLU A 103 -2.97 -8.77 -4.53
CA GLU A 103 -2.17 -9.81 -5.13
C GLU A 103 -3.08 -10.63 -6.06
N VAL A 104 -2.79 -10.58 -7.35
CA VAL A 104 -3.54 -11.31 -8.37
C VAL A 104 -2.73 -12.51 -8.81
N THR A 105 -3.24 -13.70 -8.56
CA THR A 105 -2.57 -14.96 -8.90
C THR A 105 -3.29 -15.65 -10.06
N PHE A 106 -2.53 -16.00 -11.09
CA PHE A 106 -2.99 -16.77 -12.23
C PHE A 106 -2.45 -18.21 -12.12
N ARG A 107 -3.32 -19.20 -12.32
CA ARG A 107 -2.98 -20.62 -12.25
C ARG A 107 -3.39 -21.36 -13.50
N GLY A 108 -2.59 -22.38 -13.88
CA GLY A 108 -2.86 -23.23 -15.03
C GLY A 108 -2.25 -24.62 -14.87
N PRO A 109 -2.41 -25.49 -15.87
CA PRO A 109 -1.97 -26.89 -15.78
C PRO A 109 -0.44 -27.04 -15.75
N GLY A 110 0.30 -26.03 -16.26
CA GLY A 110 1.73 -26.16 -16.48
C GLY A 110 2.09 -27.18 -17.58
N GLY A 111 3.39 -27.32 -17.87
CA GLY A 111 3.84 -28.33 -18.82
C GLY A 111 5.14 -27.96 -19.52
N HIS A 112 5.60 -28.88 -20.40
CA HIS A 112 6.76 -28.62 -21.23
C HIS A 112 6.38 -27.71 -22.42
N SER A 113 7.10 -26.63 -22.66
CA SER A 113 6.74 -25.60 -23.63
C SER A 113 6.54 -26.11 -25.06
N PHE A 114 7.28 -27.13 -25.49
CA PHE A 114 7.12 -27.78 -26.79
C PHE A 114 6.10 -28.94 -26.74
N GLY A 115 6.21 -29.85 -25.78
CA GLY A 115 5.38 -31.06 -25.73
C GLY A 115 3.94 -30.79 -25.30
N ALA A 116 3.68 -29.73 -24.56
CA ALA A 116 2.37 -29.31 -24.12
C ALA A 116 1.92 -27.99 -24.77
N PHE A 117 2.48 -27.64 -25.94
CA PHE A 117 2.11 -26.44 -26.67
C PHE A 117 0.59 -26.46 -26.99
N GLY A 118 -0.08 -25.34 -26.74
CA GLY A 118 -1.55 -25.24 -26.87
C GLY A 118 -2.30 -25.23 -25.53
N LEU A 119 -1.63 -25.57 -24.41
CA LEU A 119 -2.22 -25.36 -23.11
C LEU A 119 -2.23 -23.87 -22.74
N VAL A 120 -3.20 -23.50 -21.91
CA VAL A 120 -3.26 -22.14 -21.33
C VAL A 120 -1.99 -21.82 -20.52
N ASN A 121 -1.54 -20.60 -20.66
CA ASN A 121 -0.33 -20.14 -19.99
C ASN A 121 -0.65 -18.97 -19.03
N PRO A 122 -0.57 -19.18 -17.72
CA PRO A 122 -0.80 -18.12 -16.73
C PRO A 122 0.01 -16.84 -16.98
N ILE A 123 1.25 -16.95 -17.45
CA ILE A 123 2.09 -15.78 -17.75
C ILE A 123 1.50 -14.99 -18.94
N PHE A 124 0.92 -15.64 -19.92
CA PHE A 124 0.26 -14.95 -21.02
C PHE A 124 -1.02 -14.25 -20.59
N ALA A 125 -1.82 -14.90 -19.72
CA ALA A 125 -2.99 -14.26 -19.11
C ALA A 125 -2.57 -13.02 -18.30
N MET A 126 -1.54 -13.14 -17.46
CA MET A 126 -1.00 -12.00 -16.68
C MET A 126 -0.48 -10.90 -17.61
N GLY A 127 0.24 -11.23 -18.68
CA GLY A 127 0.73 -10.25 -19.65
C GLY A 127 -0.40 -9.47 -20.34
N ARG A 128 -1.51 -10.16 -20.72
CA ARG A 128 -2.73 -9.50 -21.24
C ARG A 128 -3.37 -8.59 -20.17
N ALA A 129 -3.50 -9.08 -18.93
CA ALA A 129 -4.05 -8.28 -17.84
C ALA A 129 -3.26 -6.99 -17.64
N ILE A 130 -1.93 -7.07 -17.61
CA ILE A 130 -1.05 -5.90 -17.49
C ILE A 130 -1.24 -4.95 -18.68
N SER A 131 -1.35 -5.47 -19.89
CA SER A 131 -1.62 -4.66 -21.09
C SER A 131 -2.95 -3.91 -20.96
N TYR A 132 -4.04 -4.60 -20.61
CA TYR A 132 -5.35 -3.97 -20.43
C TYR A 132 -5.37 -2.94 -19.30
N ILE A 133 -4.73 -3.25 -18.18
CA ILE A 133 -4.58 -2.32 -17.05
C ILE A 133 -3.81 -1.07 -17.52
N SER A 134 -2.74 -1.21 -18.30
CA SER A 134 -1.93 -0.08 -18.75
C SER A 134 -2.68 0.90 -19.65
N GLU A 135 -3.76 0.46 -20.30
CA GLU A 135 -4.62 1.27 -21.16
C GLU A 135 -5.72 2.02 -20.42
N LEU A 136 -5.93 1.73 -19.13
CA LEU A 136 -6.95 2.41 -18.33
C LEU A 136 -6.71 3.92 -18.32
N ARG A 137 -7.81 4.66 -18.25
CA ARG A 137 -7.80 6.12 -18.16
C ARG A 137 -8.45 6.53 -16.84
N THR A 138 -7.75 7.36 -16.09
CA THR A 138 -8.19 7.89 -14.81
C THR A 138 -8.27 9.41 -14.84
N PRO A 139 -9.15 10.04 -14.05
CA PRO A 139 -9.19 11.48 -13.93
C PRO A 139 -7.94 12.02 -13.22
N ARG A 140 -7.60 13.29 -13.50
CA ARG A 140 -6.59 14.03 -12.75
C ARG A 140 -7.16 14.58 -11.45
N GLU A 141 -8.44 14.92 -11.44
CA GLU A 141 -9.20 15.41 -10.29
C GLU A 141 -10.56 14.69 -10.21
N PRO A 142 -10.83 14.01 -9.09
CA PRO A 142 -9.89 13.73 -8.00
C PRO A 142 -8.73 12.87 -8.49
N LYS A 143 -7.52 13.13 -7.97
CA LYS A 143 -6.32 12.36 -8.38
C LYS A 143 -6.56 10.87 -8.18
N THR A 144 -6.49 10.12 -9.29
CA THR A 144 -6.74 8.68 -9.32
C THR A 144 -5.60 8.00 -10.07
N THR A 145 -5.00 6.99 -9.47
CA THR A 145 -3.79 6.34 -9.97
C THR A 145 -3.86 4.82 -9.84
N PHE A 146 -3.09 4.13 -10.67
CA PHE A 146 -2.91 2.68 -10.60
C PHE A 146 -1.49 2.30 -11.00
N SER A 147 -1.03 1.15 -10.51
CA SER A 147 0.27 0.59 -10.87
C SER A 147 0.29 -0.91 -10.67
N VAL A 148 0.92 -1.63 -11.59
CA VAL A 148 1.41 -2.99 -11.35
C VAL A 148 2.87 -2.86 -10.95
N GLY A 149 3.17 -3.05 -9.66
CA GLY A 149 4.48 -2.76 -9.09
C GLY A 149 5.43 -3.96 -9.03
N VAL A 150 4.87 -5.16 -8.98
CA VAL A 150 5.65 -6.41 -8.88
C VAL A 150 5.02 -7.47 -9.76
N VAL A 151 5.85 -8.28 -10.42
CA VAL A 151 5.44 -9.50 -11.13
C VAL A 151 6.38 -10.64 -10.76
N ASN A 152 5.81 -11.82 -10.54
CA ASN A 152 6.55 -13.03 -10.21
C ASN A 152 5.94 -14.23 -10.93
N GLY A 153 6.73 -15.27 -11.19
CA GLY A 153 6.21 -16.54 -11.67
C GLY A 153 7.10 -17.25 -12.68
N GLY A 154 6.71 -18.49 -12.98
CA GLY A 154 7.49 -19.38 -13.82
C GLY A 154 8.61 -20.10 -13.07
N THR A 155 9.15 -21.14 -13.71
CA THR A 155 10.20 -21.99 -13.11
C THR A 155 11.39 -22.23 -14.04
N SER A 156 11.14 -22.29 -15.35
CA SER A 156 12.16 -22.58 -16.37
C SER A 156 11.77 -22.00 -17.71
N ILE A 157 12.78 -21.69 -18.54
CA ILE A 157 12.60 -21.13 -19.87
C ILE A 157 11.78 -22.03 -20.82
N ASN A 158 11.83 -23.35 -20.60
CA ASN A 158 11.13 -24.33 -21.42
C ASN A 158 9.90 -24.94 -20.72
N ALA A 159 9.32 -24.22 -19.75
CA ALA A 159 8.11 -24.63 -19.06
C ALA A 159 6.96 -23.64 -19.29
N ILE A 160 5.73 -24.17 -19.47
CA ILE A 160 4.51 -23.42 -19.24
C ILE A 160 4.33 -23.32 -17.73
N ALA A 161 4.16 -22.10 -17.21
CA ALA A 161 4.07 -21.88 -15.77
C ALA A 161 2.82 -22.55 -15.15
N TYR A 162 2.93 -23.06 -13.93
CA TYR A 162 1.79 -23.45 -13.12
C TYR A 162 1.11 -22.27 -12.45
N GLU A 163 1.92 -21.27 -12.11
CA GLU A 163 1.46 -20.12 -11.37
C GLU A 163 2.34 -18.90 -11.69
N CYS A 164 1.69 -17.74 -11.71
CA CYS A 164 2.35 -16.45 -11.66
C CYS A 164 1.46 -15.45 -10.90
N SER A 165 2.05 -14.38 -10.38
CA SER A 165 1.33 -13.35 -9.65
C SER A 165 1.82 -11.95 -9.97
N MET A 166 0.95 -10.96 -9.73
CA MET A 166 1.28 -9.55 -9.78
C MET A 166 0.69 -8.82 -8.58
N LEU A 167 1.40 -7.79 -8.11
CA LEU A 167 0.91 -6.87 -7.09
C LEU A 167 0.43 -5.59 -7.76
N VAL A 168 -0.82 -5.22 -7.46
CA VAL A 168 -1.50 -4.04 -8.03
C VAL A 168 -1.87 -3.08 -6.91
N ASP A 169 -1.53 -1.80 -7.08
CA ASP A 169 -1.93 -0.70 -6.19
C ASP A 169 -2.82 0.26 -6.98
N ILE A 170 -4.02 0.54 -6.46
CA ILE A 170 -4.92 1.56 -7.00
C ILE A 170 -5.27 2.56 -5.91
N ARG A 171 -5.30 3.84 -6.25
CA ARG A 171 -5.54 4.93 -5.31
C ARG A 171 -6.43 6.01 -5.90
N SER A 172 -7.24 6.63 -5.04
CA SER A 172 -7.97 7.84 -5.41
C SER A 172 -8.24 8.74 -4.21
N ASN A 173 -8.30 10.05 -4.46
CA ASN A 173 -8.81 11.04 -3.51
C ASN A 173 -10.36 11.11 -3.51
N GLY A 174 -11.02 10.38 -4.41
CA GLY A 174 -12.48 10.23 -4.48
C GLY A 174 -12.89 8.77 -4.33
N LEU A 175 -13.86 8.50 -3.45
CA LEU A 175 -14.37 7.15 -3.22
C LEU A 175 -14.98 6.56 -4.48
N LYS A 176 -15.82 7.33 -5.17
CA LYS A 176 -16.49 6.89 -6.40
C LYS A 176 -15.48 6.50 -7.48
N GLU A 177 -14.46 7.30 -7.69
CA GLU A 177 -13.42 7.05 -8.69
C GLU A 177 -12.56 5.84 -8.32
N LEU A 178 -12.35 5.59 -7.02
CA LEU A 178 -11.67 4.38 -6.55
C LEU A 178 -12.49 3.13 -6.87
N GLU A 179 -13.79 3.14 -6.58
CA GLU A 179 -14.70 2.03 -6.85
C GLU A 179 -14.85 1.77 -8.36
N GLU A 180 -14.96 2.83 -9.18
CA GLU A 180 -14.98 2.71 -10.63
C GLU A 180 -13.69 2.13 -11.20
N LEU A 181 -12.54 2.54 -10.67
CA LEU A 181 -11.24 2.01 -11.08
C LEU A 181 -11.08 0.55 -10.68
N ASP A 182 -11.55 0.19 -9.48
CA ASP A 182 -11.55 -1.19 -9.00
C ASP A 182 -12.38 -2.11 -9.92
N ALA A 183 -13.58 -1.70 -10.28
CA ALA A 183 -14.44 -2.44 -11.21
C ALA A 183 -13.75 -2.64 -12.58
N LYS A 184 -13.09 -1.61 -13.12
CA LYS A 184 -12.32 -1.70 -14.38
C LYS A 184 -11.13 -2.64 -14.26
N LEU A 185 -10.42 -2.62 -13.13
CA LEU A 185 -9.32 -3.54 -12.85
C LEU A 185 -9.79 -5.00 -12.87
N GLN A 186 -10.88 -5.29 -12.17
CA GLN A 186 -11.48 -6.64 -12.15
C GLN A 186 -11.88 -7.10 -13.55
N GLU A 187 -12.46 -6.22 -14.37
CA GLU A 187 -12.82 -6.51 -15.76
C GLU A 187 -11.59 -6.81 -16.63
N CYS A 188 -10.51 -6.05 -16.49
CA CYS A 188 -9.25 -6.31 -17.20
C CYS A 188 -8.71 -7.71 -16.88
N ILE A 189 -8.73 -8.10 -15.60
CA ILE A 189 -8.26 -9.42 -15.16
C ILE A 189 -9.14 -10.52 -15.74
N LYS A 190 -10.46 -10.38 -15.61
CA LYS A 190 -11.42 -11.35 -16.12
C LYS A 190 -11.27 -11.55 -17.64
N ARG A 191 -11.27 -10.47 -18.39
CA ARG A 191 -11.06 -10.49 -19.84
C ARG A 191 -9.76 -11.16 -20.23
N ALA A 192 -8.67 -10.89 -19.53
CA ALA A 192 -7.37 -11.50 -19.83
C ALA A 192 -7.37 -13.02 -19.64
N VAL A 193 -8.10 -13.52 -18.65
CA VAL A 193 -8.28 -14.96 -18.41
C VAL A 193 -9.14 -15.58 -19.51
N GLU A 194 -10.25 -14.93 -19.89
CA GLU A 194 -11.13 -15.36 -20.96
C GLU A 194 -10.38 -15.42 -22.30
N ASP A 195 -9.63 -14.38 -22.66
CA ASP A 195 -8.84 -14.32 -23.89
C ASP A 195 -7.72 -15.39 -23.94
N GLU A 196 -7.13 -15.76 -22.81
CA GLU A 196 -6.16 -16.85 -22.78
C GLU A 196 -6.83 -18.23 -22.86
N ASN A 197 -7.98 -18.42 -22.21
CA ASN A 197 -8.72 -19.67 -22.24
C ASN A 197 -9.26 -19.98 -23.67
N ASN A 198 -9.69 -18.95 -24.39
CA ASN A 198 -10.28 -19.09 -25.74
C ASN A 198 -9.23 -18.98 -26.87
N ARG A 199 -7.95 -18.90 -26.51
CA ARG A 199 -6.87 -18.60 -27.47
C ARG A 199 -6.72 -19.59 -28.60
N TRP A 200 -7.09 -20.85 -28.37
CA TRP A 200 -6.89 -21.96 -29.28
C TRP A 200 -8.18 -22.57 -29.84
N GLU A 201 -9.32 -21.90 -29.60
CA GLU A 201 -10.63 -22.27 -30.16
C GLU A 201 -10.82 -21.82 -31.61
#